data_34ad851c3fbb0d4df0a9f005ca326a57
#
_entry.id   34ad851c3fbb0d4df0a9f005ca326a57
#
_cell.length_a   1.000
_cell.length_b   1.000
_cell.length_c   1.000
_cell.angle_alpha   90.00
_cell.angle_beta   90.00
_cell.angle_gamma   90.00
#
_symmetry.space_group_name_H-M   'P 1'
#
loop_
_entity.id
_entity.type
_entity.pdbx_description
1 polymer ?
#
loop_
_entity_poly.entity_id
_entity_poly.type
_entity_poly.pdbx_seq_one_letter_code
_entity_poly.pdbx_strand_id
1 'polypeptide(L)'
;MVGKYKVITLCGSTRFKDEFMEAQKRLTLEGNIVISVGLFGHAGDNEVWEGMSEDTLTKTKAMLDDMHKRKIDMSDEIFVINVGGDRKSVV
;
A
#
# COMPACT_ATOMS: atom_id res chain seq x y z
N MET A 1 -15.06 -8.76 -4.43
CA MET A 1 -15.06 -8.41 -5.87
C MET A 1 -16.01 -7.28 -6.14
N VAL A 2 -15.65 -6.45 -7.07
CA VAL A 2 -16.51 -5.37 -7.50
C VAL A 2 -16.83 -5.65 -8.97
N GLY A 3 -18.07 -5.88 -9.25
CA GLY A 3 -18.45 -6.39 -10.56
C GLY A 3 -17.77 -7.74 -10.76
N LYS A 4 -17.03 -7.89 -11.84
CA LYS A 4 -16.30 -9.10 -12.14
C LYS A 4 -14.81 -8.99 -11.81
N TYR A 5 -14.42 -7.91 -11.14
CA TYR A 5 -13.01 -7.66 -10.90
C TYR A 5 -12.63 -7.96 -9.44
N LYS A 6 -11.51 -8.65 -9.28
CA LYS A 6 -10.97 -8.93 -7.96
C LYS A 6 -10.33 -7.66 -7.41
N VAL A 7 -10.50 -7.42 -6.12
CA VAL A 7 -9.89 -6.28 -5.45
C VAL A 7 -8.68 -6.76 -4.67
N ILE A 8 -7.52 -6.18 -4.95
CA ILE A 8 -6.25 -6.57 -4.34
C ILE A 8 -5.63 -5.35 -3.65
N THR A 9 -5.28 -5.50 -2.38
CA THR A 9 -4.58 -4.45 -1.65
C THR A 9 -3.09 -4.79 -1.57
N LEU A 10 -2.24 -3.82 -1.93
CA LEU A 10 -0.80 -3.99 -1.84
C LEU A 10 -0.34 -3.68 -0.42
N CYS A 11 0.50 -4.54 0.10
CA CYS A 11 1.08 -4.40 1.43
C CYS A 11 2.60 -4.48 1.34
N GLY A 12 3.30 -3.96 2.33
CA GLY A 12 4.75 -4.03 2.38
C GLY A 12 5.36 -2.73 2.86
N SER A 13 6.66 -2.67 2.85
CA SER A 13 7.38 -1.48 3.30
C SER A 13 7.25 -0.35 2.28
N THR A 14 6.91 0.83 2.76
CA THR A 14 6.76 2.01 1.89
C THR A 14 8.08 2.50 1.30
N ARG A 15 9.20 1.87 1.69
CA ARG A 15 10.48 2.15 1.05
C ARG A 15 10.53 1.69 -0.39
N PHE A 16 9.72 0.71 -0.75
CA PHE A 16 9.79 0.06 -2.05
C PHE A 16 8.77 0.64 -3.02
N LYS A 17 8.84 1.96 -3.20
CA LYS A 17 7.88 2.66 -4.05
C LYS A 17 7.86 2.14 -5.48
N ASP A 18 9.02 1.91 -6.07
CA ASP A 18 9.09 1.45 -7.45
C ASP A 18 8.45 0.08 -7.62
N GLU A 19 8.68 -0.80 -6.66
CA GLU A 19 8.09 -2.13 -6.66
C GLU A 19 6.57 -2.07 -6.49
N PHE A 20 6.09 -1.16 -5.65
CA PHE A 20 4.65 -0.93 -5.52
C PHE A 20 4.04 -0.47 -6.84
N MET A 21 4.70 0.48 -7.49
CA MET A 21 4.19 1.03 -8.75
C MET A 21 4.18 -0.03 -9.85
N GLU A 22 5.22 -0.84 -9.91
CA GLU A 22 5.29 -1.90 -10.89
C GLU A 22 4.22 -2.97 -10.65
N ALA A 23 4.05 -3.40 -9.42
CA ALA A 23 3.03 -4.39 -9.08
C ALA A 23 1.64 -3.86 -9.37
N GLN A 24 1.40 -2.60 -9.04
CA GLN A 24 0.13 -1.95 -9.31
C GLN A 24 -0.20 -1.99 -10.80
N LYS A 25 0.77 -1.62 -11.61
CA LYS A 25 0.59 -1.60 -13.06
C LYS A 25 0.32 -2.99 -13.61
N ARG A 26 1.11 -3.96 -13.20
CA ARG A 26 0.97 -5.32 -13.67
C ARG A 26 -0.39 -5.92 -13.31
N LEU A 27 -0.76 -5.80 -12.04
CA LEU A 27 -2.02 -6.36 -11.57
C LEU A 27 -3.23 -5.69 -12.20
N THR A 28 -3.12 -4.39 -12.45
CA THR A 28 -4.18 -3.66 -13.13
C THR A 28 -4.36 -4.17 -14.56
N LEU A 29 -3.26 -4.41 -15.25
CA LEU A 29 -3.31 -4.94 -16.62
C LEU A 29 -3.87 -6.36 -16.67
N GLU A 30 -3.76 -7.08 -15.57
CA GLU A 30 -4.34 -8.42 -15.46
C GLU A 30 -5.83 -8.40 -15.16
N GLY A 31 -6.41 -7.23 -14.95
CA GLY A 31 -7.83 -7.11 -14.73
C GLY A 31 -8.26 -7.00 -13.28
N ASN A 32 -7.37 -6.54 -12.41
CA ASN A 32 -7.69 -6.39 -10.99
C ASN A 32 -7.84 -4.94 -10.61
N ILE A 33 -8.67 -4.70 -9.59
CA ILE A 33 -8.74 -3.38 -8.97
C ILE A 33 -7.69 -3.36 -7.88
N VAL A 34 -6.75 -2.43 -7.96
CA VAL A 34 -5.61 -2.40 -7.06
C VAL A 34 -5.70 -1.23 -6.10
N ILE A 35 -5.56 -1.51 -4.80
CA ILE A 35 -5.52 -0.50 -3.76
C ILE A 35 -4.10 -0.45 -3.22
N SER A 36 -3.49 0.72 -3.27
CA SER A 36 -2.11 0.90 -2.81
C SER A 36 -2.09 1.72 -1.52
N VAL A 37 -0.88 2.01 -1.02
CA VAL A 37 -0.72 2.66 0.27
C VAL A 37 -1.04 4.15 0.27
N GLY A 38 -1.02 4.78 -0.87
CA GLY A 38 -1.34 6.21 -0.97
C GLY A 38 -0.18 7.14 -0.69
N LEU A 39 0.53 6.93 0.40
CA LEU A 39 1.70 7.74 0.77
C LEU A 39 2.91 6.85 1.02
N PHE A 40 4.05 7.26 0.46
CA PHE A 40 5.29 6.53 0.64
C PHE A 40 6.21 7.34 1.55
N GLY A 41 6.10 7.12 2.85
CA GLY A 41 6.81 7.91 3.83
C GLY A 41 8.34 7.90 3.71
N HIS A 42 8.89 6.88 3.06
CA HIS A 42 10.34 6.74 2.94
C HIS A 42 10.84 6.99 1.53
N ALA A 43 9.96 7.18 0.57
CA ALA A 43 10.39 7.24 -0.82
C ALA A 43 9.58 8.26 -1.62
N GLY A 44 9.78 9.52 -1.33
CA GLY A 44 9.25 10.56 -2.19
C GLY A 44 8.19 11.47 -1.60
N ASP A 45 7.66 11.14 -0.44
CA ASP A 45 6.62 11.98 0.14
C ASP A 45 7.09 12.67 1.42
N ASN A 46 8.38 12.94 1.50
CA ASN A 46 8.95 13.58 2.68
C ASN A 46 8.33 14.94 2.97
N GLU A 47 7.98 15.68 1.93
CA GLU A 47 7.40 17.00 2.10
C GLU A 47 6.04 16.94 2.79
N VAL A 48 5.37 15.82 2.73
CA VAL A 48 4.09 15.66 3.42
C VAL A 48 4.30 15.64 4.93
N TRP A 49 5.40 15.04 5.35
CA TRP A 49 5.68 14.87 6.77
C TRP A 49 6.38 16.06 7.39
N GLU A 50 7.14 16.82 6.58
CA GLU A 50 7.82 17.99 7.05
C GLU A 50 6.81 19.04 7.47
N GLY A 51 7.10 19.72 8.56
CA GLY A 51 6.22 20.78 9.03
C GLY A 51 5.06 20.29 9.89
N MET A 52 4.86 19.02 10.01
CA MET A 52 3.83 18.51 10.91
C MET A 52 4.34 18.56 12.33
N SER A 53 3.47 18.98 13.25
CA SER A 53 3.80 18.91 14.66
C SER A 53 3.83 17.44 15.05
N GLU A 54 4.49 17.14 16.15
CA GLU A 54 4.58 15.77 16.62
C GLU A 54 3.20 15.18 16.90
N ASP A 55 2.30 15.96 17.42
CA ASP A 55 0.94 15.51 17.70
C ASP A 55 0.19 15.20 16.42
N THR A 56 0.29 16.08 15.43
CA THR A 56 -0.34 15.86 14.14
C THR A 56 0.23 14.62 13.45
N LEU A 57 1.54 14.46 13.54
CA LEU A 57 2.21 13.32 12.94
C LEU A 57 1.71 12.00 13.52
N THR A 58 1.58 11.94 14.84
CA THR A 58 1.09 10.76 15.54
C THR A 58 -0.33 10.42 15.10
N LYS A 59 -1.19 11.42 15.05
CA LYS A 59 -2.58 11.22 14.64
C LYS A 59 -2.68 10.78 13.20
N THR A 60 -1.86 11.36 12.34
CA THR A 60 -1.86 11.01 10.93
C THR A 60 -1.43 9.56 10.73
N LYS A 61 -0.38 9.14 11.42
CA LYS A 61 0.08 7.75 11.33
C LYS A 61 -0.98 6.77 11.80
N ALA A 62 -1.67 7.10 12.88
CA ALA A 62 -2.73 6.24 13.40
C ALA A 62 -3.87 6.13 12.38
N MET A 63 -4.22 7.24 11.74
CA MET A 63 -5.25 7.24 10.71
C MET A 63 -4.84 6.37 9.53
N LEU A 64 -3.59 6.50 9.08
CA LEU A 64 -3.10 5.73 7.94
C LEU A 64 -3.09 4.23 8.25
N ASP A 65 -2.72 3.86 9.46
CA ASP A 65 -2.75 2.46 9.86
C ASP A 65 -4.17 1.91 9.87
N ASP A 66 -5.11 2.69 10.38
CA ASP A 66 -6.50 2.27 10.40
C ASP A 66 -7.05 2.15 8.98
N MET A 67 -6.74 3.12 8.13
CA MET A 67 -7.17 3.07 6.74
C MET A 67 -6.62 1.86 6.02
N HIS A 68 -5.37 1.51 6.30
CA HIS A 68 -4.76 0.35 5.67
C HIS A 68 -5.50 -0.94 6.05
N LYS A 69 -5.89 -1.06 7.30
CA LYS A 69 -6.68 -2.21 7.75
C LYS A 69 -8.02 -2.25 7.05
N ARG A 70 -8.65 -1.08 6.84
CA ARG A 70 -9.91 -1.03 6.10
C ARG A 70 -9.73 -1.42 4.65
N LYS A 71 -8.61 -1.02 4.04
CA LYS A 71 -8.31 -1.42 2.67
C LYS A 71 -8.21 -2.93 2.56
N ILE A 72 -7.58 -3.56 3.52
CA ILE A 72 -7.48 -5.01 3.56
C ILE A 72 -8.86 -5.64 3.70
N ASP A 73 -9.70 -5.08 4.57
CA ASP A 73 -11.06 -5.56 4.77
C ASP A 73 -11.90 -5.49 3.50
N MET A 74 -11.63 -4.50 2.67
CA MET A 74 -12.36 -4.31 1.42
C MET A 74 -11.89 -5.21 0.29
N SER A 75 -10.74 -5.85 0.48
CA SER A 75 -10.08 -6.59 -0.59
C SER A 75 -10.49 -8.05 -0.61
N ASP A 76 -10.35 -8.65 -1.78
CA ASP A 76 -10.49 -10.11 -1.92
C ASP A 76 -9.19 -10.81 -1.58
N GLU A 77 -8.07 -10.13 -1.84
CA GLU A 77 -6.73 -10.67 -1.53
C GLU A 77 -5.78 -9.55 -1.22
N ILE A 78 -4.67 -9.89 -0.58
CA ILE A 78 -3.57 -8.96 -0.41
C ILE A 78 -2.37 -9.45 -1.21
N PHE A 79 -1.57 -8.52 -1.68
CA PHE A 79 -0.34 -8.84 -2.39
C PHE A 79 0.81 -8.18 -1.63
N VAL A 80 1.71 -8.98 -1.11
CA VAL A 80 2.81 -8.46 -0.30
C VAL A 80 4.02 -8.16 -1.17
N ILE A 81 4.45 -6.92 -1.14
CA ILE A 81 5.65 -6.50 -1.84
C ILE A 81 6.84 -6.90 -0.99
N ASN A 82 7.64 -7.81 -1.52
CA ASN A 82 8.74 -8.38 -0.79
C ASN A 82 10.01 -8.28 -1.61
N VAL A 83 10.84 -7.33 -1.26
CA VAL A 83 12.09 -7.10 -1.95
C VAL A 83 13.23 -7.69 -1.15
N GLY A 84 14.17 -8.28 -1.83
CA GLY A 84 15.24 -8.96 -1.17
C GLY A 84 15.21 -10.46 -1.41
N GLY A 85 14.05 -10.96 -1.74
CA GLY A 85 13.90 -12.28 -2.29
C GLY A 85 14.05 -13.47 -1.38
N ASP A 86 14.30 -13.27 -0.12
CA ASP A 86 14.44 -14.39 0.78
C ASP A 86 13.15 -14.73 1.48
N ARG A 87 12.05 -14.10 1.10
CA ARG A 87 10.80 -14.39 1.72
C ARG A 87 9.85 -14.94 0.75
N LYS A 88 9.04 -15.83 1.21
CA LYS A 88 8.01 -16.28 0.41
C LYS A 88 6.91 -15.33 0.40
N SER A 89 6.32 -15.17 -0.71
CA SER A 89 5.13 -14.40 -0.83
C SER A 89 4.01 -15.16 -0.19
N VAL A 90 3.29 -14.52 0.65
CA VAL A 90 2.17 -15.14 1.29
C VAL A 90 0.95 -14.41 0.87
N VAL A 91 0.16 -14.99 0.10
CA VAL A 91 -0.96 -14.28 -0.46
C VAL A 91 -2.25 -14.88 -0.07
#